data_852989b4f043d6b0d9fc0f9a7635d9ff
#
_entry.id   852989b4f043d6b0d9fc0f9a7635d9ff
#
_cell.length_a   1.000
_cell.length_b   1.000
_cell.length_c   1.000
_cell.angle_alpha   90.00
_cell.angle_beta   90.00
_cell.angle_gamma   90.00
#
_symmetry.space_group_name_H-M   'P 1'
#
loop_
_entity.id
_entity.type
_entity.pdbx_description
1 polymer ?
#
loop_
_entity_poly.entity_id
_entity_poly.type
_entity_poly.pdbx_seq_one_letter_code
_entity_poly.pdbx_strand_id
1 'polypeptide(L)'
;MPRPARVHWWQVYATVKWATICALQASTHLSGLARSVELAAIGRRVCESEWDLCTLLGPPPPPSAAPVAAAARPTAPFGRPTAAELVEAVREYLDAELERGVDGARFERRVARNALGIAERELVLGPTLAAAHAARLAALGFAGDGALASALRSGALDDEWDSVAPALAASARDQLLVANPAYLPAATR
;
A
#
# COMPACT_ATOMS: atom_id res chain seq x y z
N MET A 1 -33.71 -9.38 -5.16
CA MET A 1 -32.27 -9.49 -5.05
C MET A 1 -31.62 -8.35 -5.85
N PRO A 2 -30.58 -7.67 -5.35
CA PRO A 2 -29.89 -6.64 -6.13
C PRO A 2 -29.25 -7.26 -7.38
N ARG A 3 -29.25 -6.51 -8.50
CA ARG A 3 -28.62 -6.97 -9.75
C ARG A 3 -27.11 -7.12 -9.54
N PRO A 4 -26.44 -8.17 -10.08
CA PRO A 4 -25.01 -8.39 -9.90
C PRO A 4 -24.14 -7.15 -10.23
N ALA A 5 -24.46 -6.43 -11.32
CA ALA A 5 -23.76 -5.20 -11.70
C ALA A 5 -23.86 -4.08 -10.63
N ARG A 6 -24.98 -3.98 -9.90
CA ARG A 6 -25.09 -3.01 -8.79
C ARG A 6 -24.22 -3.39 -7.60
N VAL A 7 -24.14 -4.68 -7.29
CA VAL A 7 -23.27 -5.18 -6.21
C VAL A 7 -21.82 -4.88 -6.54
N HIS A 8 -21.38 -5.19 -7.76
CA HIS A 8 -20.02 -4.90 -8.23
C HIS A 8 -19.68 -3.40 -8.15
N TRP A 9 -20.57 -2.52 -8.61
CA TRP A 9 -20.37 -1.08 -8.51
C TRP A 9 -20.16 -0.63 -7.06
N TRP A 10 -20.98 -1.15 -6.12
CA TRP A 10 -20.85 -0.80 -4.71
C TRP A 10 -19.57 -1.36 -4.08
N GLN A 11 -19.09 -2.52 -4.53
CA GLN A 11 -17.81 -3.06 -4.10
C GLN A 11 -16.67 -2.14 -4.51
N VAL A 12 -16.60 -1.75 -5.78
CA VAL A 12 -15.59 -0.81 -6.28
C VAL A 12 -15.65 0.52 -5.51
N TYR A 13 -16.85 1.10 -5.37
CA TYR A 13 -17.04 2.36 -4.63
C TYR A 13 -16.57 2.26 -3.17
N ALA A 14 -16.95 1.20 -2.47
CA ALA A 14 -16.57 1.00 -1.06
C ALA A 14 -15.07 0.81 -0.91
N THR A 15 -14.42 0.10 -1.83
CA THR A 15 -12.97 -0.12 -1.83
C THR A 15 -12.22 1.18 -2.07
N VAL A 16 -12.62 2.00 -3.05
CA VAL A 16 -12.03 3.34 -3.27
C VAL A 16 -12.21 4.24 -2.05
N LYS A 17 -13.41 4.23 -1.46
CA LYS A 17 -13.69 5.02 -0.25
C LYS A 17 -12.80 4.59 0.91
N TRP A 18 -12.58 3.28 1.11
CA TRP A 18 -11.70 2.78 2.16
C TRP A 18 -10.23 3.18 1.92
N ALA A 19 -9.73 3.08 0.69
CA ALA A 19 -8.40 3.59 0.33
C ALA A 19 -8.22 5.07 0.70
N THR A 20 -9.23 5.89 0.37
CA THR A 20 -9.23 7.32 0.69
C THR A 20 -9.21 7.56 2.21
N ILE A 21 -9.98 6.77 2.98
CA ILE A 21 -9.97 6.84 4.45
C ILE A 21 -8.59 6.48 5.00
N CYS A 22 -7.95 5.42 4.51
CA CYS A 22 -6.61 5.02 4.93
C CYS A 22 -5.58 6.13 4.66
N ALA A 23 -5.62 6.76 3.48
CA ALA A 23 -4.74 7.88 3.14
C ALA A 23 -4.99 9.11 4.04
N LEU A 24 -6.26 9.41 4.36
CA LEU A 24 -6.62 10.50 5.28
C LEU A 24 -6.10 10.24 6.70
N GLN A 25 -6.18 9.01 7.21
CA GLN A 25 -5.65 8.65 8.52
C GLN A 25 -4.14 8.85 8.59
N ALA A 26 -3.40 8.43 7.55
CA ALA A 26 -1.97 8.74 7.45
C ALA A 26 -1.69 10.25 7.46
N SER A 27 -2.45 11.02 6.69
CA SER A 27 -2.32 12.49 6.65
C SER A 27 -2.60 13.12 8.02
N THR A 28 -3.60 12.63 8.75
CA THR A 28 -3.92 13.09 10.11
C THR A 28 -2.74 12.88 11.08
N HIS A 29 -2.08 11.71 11.00
CA HIS A 29 -0.87 11.44 11.79
C HIS A 29 0.30 12.34 11.35
N LEU A 30 0.61 12.37 10.05
CA LEU A 30 1.77 13.07 9.51
C LEU A 30 1.69 14.60 9.69
N SER A 31 0.48 15.18 9.64
CA SER A 31 0.26 16.61 9.90
C SER A 31 0.38 17.00 11.39
N GLY A 32 0.43 16.01 12.30
CA GLY A 32 0.44 16.25 13.73
C GLY A 32 -0.92 16.59 14.36
N LEU A 33 -2.01 16.52 13.57
CA LEU A 33 -3.37 16.77 14.08
C LEU A 33 -3.77 15.72 15.13
N ALA A 34 -3.42 14.45 14.91
CA ALA A 34 -3.53 13.38 15.90
C ALA A 34 -2.38 12.38 15.69
N ARG A 35 -1.46 12.29 16.67
CA ARG A 35 -0.35 11.35 16.63
C ARG A 35 -0.78 9.99 17.15
N SER A 36 -0.72 8.95 16.28
CA SER A 36 -1.06 7.58 16.63
C SER A 36 -0.34 6.58 15.72
N VAL A 37 0.25 5.56 16.32
CA VAL A 37 0.85 4.45 15.57
C VAL A 37 -0.18 3.68 14.73
N GLU A 38 -1.44 3.66 15.18
CA GLU A 38 -2.54 3.06 14.43
C GLU A 38 -2.82 3.82 13.14
N LEU A 39 -2.93 5.16 13.22
CA LEU A 39 -3.15 6.01 12.05
C LEU A 39 -2.01 5.89 11.04
N ALA A 40 -0.77 5.81 11.53
CA ALA A 40 0.41 5.56 10.70
C ALA A 40 0.32 4.19 10.00
N ALA A 41 0.01 3.13 10.73
CA ALA A 41 -0.11 1.78 10.19
C ALA A 41 -1.28 1.63 9.20
N ILE A 42 -2.43 2.27 9.48
CA ILE A 42 -3.61 2.27 8.60
C ILE A 42 -3.26 2.89 7.23
N GLY A 43 -2.42 3.91 7.20
CA GLY A 43 -1.97 4.53 5.95
C GLY A 43 -1.28 3.57 4.99
N ARG A 44 -0.66 2.51 5.50
CA ARG A 44 -0.01 1.48 4.67
C ARG A 44 -0.98 0.43 4.12
N ARG A 45 -2.27 0.49 4.48
CA ARG A 45 -3.31 -0.43 3.98
C ARG A 45 -3.95 0.02 2.66
N VAL A 46 -3.55 1.15 2.11
CA VAL A 46 -4.04 1.62 0.79
C VAL A 46 -3.81 0.55 -0.28
N CYS A 47 -2.66 -0.12 -0.27
CA CYS A 47 -2.32 -1.18 -1.22
C CYS A 47 -3.23 -2.42 -1.15
N GLU A 48 -3.90 -2.69 -0.02
CA GLU A 48 -4.93 -3.73 0.06
C GLU A 48 -6.11 -3.37 -0.85
N SER A 49 -6.55 -2.12 -0.79
CA SER A 49 -7.63 -1.61 -1.65
C SER A 49 -7.20 -1.51 -3.12
N GLU A 50 -5.97 -1.15 -3.40
CA GLU A 50 -5.43 -1.14 -4.76
C GLU A 50 -5.43 -2.54 -5.37
N TRP A 51 -5.01 -3.55 -4.61
CA TRP A 51 -5.08 -4.95 -5.01
C TRP A 51 -6.51 -5.42 -5.27
N ASP A 52 -7.43 -5.12 -4.34
CA ASP A 52 -8.84 -5.46 -4.49
C ASP A 52 -9.44 -4.80 -5.74
N LEU A 53 -9.12 -3.53 -6.00
CA LEU A 53 -9.57 -2.83 -7.21
C LEU A 53 -9.03 -3.48 -8.48
N CYS A 54 -7.74 -3.86 -8.51
CA CYS A 54 -7.18 -4.59 -9.64
C CYS A 54 -7.89 -5.93 -9.87
N THR A 55 -8.25 -6.64 -8.78
CA THR A 55 -9.00 -7.90 -8.86
C THR A 55 -10.46 -7.70 -9.31
N LEU A 56 -11.08 -6.58 -8.92
CA LEU A 56 -12.45 -6.26 -9.29
C LEU A 56 -12.57 -5.73 -10.73
N LEU A 57 -11.56 -5.02 -11.22
CA LEU A 57 -11.58 -4.31 -12.50
C LEU A 57 -10.81 -5.03 -13.62
N GLY A 58 -9.99 -6.01 -13.30
CA GLY A 58 -9.17 -6.72 -14.27
C GLY A 58 -8.69 -8.09 -13.77
N PRO A 59 -7.99 -8.86 -14.59
CA PRO A 59 -7.41 -10.11 -14.18
C PRO A 59 -6.26 -9.87 -13.18
N PRO A 60 -6.12 -10.71 -12.13
CA PRO A 60 -4.99 -10.63 -11.22
C PRO A 60 -3.68 -10.86 -11.96
N PRO A 61 -2.57 -10.22 -11.55
CA PRO A 61 -1.29 -10.43 -12.18
C PRO A 61 -0.83 -11.88 -12.02
N PRO A 62 -0.09 -12.40 -13.00
CA PRO A 62 0.51 -13.72 -12.88
C PRO A 62 1.44 -13.77 -11.65
N PRO A 63 1.58 -14.93 -10.99
CA PRO A 63 2.48 -15.07 -9.86
C PRO A 63 3.92 -14.75 -10.30
N SER A 64 4.61 -13.90 -9.55
CA SER A 64 6.02 -13.62 -9.83
C SER A 64 6.86 -14.81 -9.42
N ALA A 65 7.67 -15.32 -10.35
CA ALA A 65 8.48 -16.51 -10.14
C ALA A 65 9.82 -16.26 -9.44
N ALA A 66 10.19 -15.01 -9.15
CA ALA A 66 11.51 -14.69 -8.60
C ALA A 66 11.44 -14.12 -7.18
N PRO A 67 12.28 -14.60 -6.24
CA PRO A 67 12.47 -13.96 -4.95
C PRO A 67 13.10 -12.56 -5.16
N VAL A 68 12.56 -11.58 -4.44
CA VAL A 68 13.01 -10.19 -4.52
C VAL A 68 14.34 -10.03 -3.77
N ALA A 69 15.40 -9.63 -4.46
CA ALA A 69 16.71 -9.38 -3.86
C ALA A 69 16.78 -8.00 -3.17
N ALA A 70 17.47 -7.92 -2.01
CA ALA A 70 17.60 -6.69 -1.25
C ALA A 70 18.66 -5.74 -1.85
N ALA A 71 18.36 -4.44 -1.95
CA ALA A 71 19.28 -3.39 -2.44
C ALA A 71 19.02 -2.00 -1.82
N ALA A 72 19.88 -1.01 -2.08
CA ALA A 72 19.97 0.28 -1.39
C ALA A 72 18.76 1.24 -1.54
N ARG A 73 18.51 2.06 -0.55
CA ARG A 73 17.35 2.89 -0.17
C ARG A 73 16.64 3.71 -1.25
N PRO A 74 15.31 3.57 -1.44
CA PRO A 74 14.47 4.62 -2.01
C PRO A 74 13.14 4.88 -1.29
N THR A 75 12.49 6.00 -1.62
CA THR A 75 11.31 6.56 -0.96
C THR A 75 9.98 6.28 -1.65
N ALA A 76 9.93 5.64 -2.79
CA ALA A 76 8.71 5.24 -3.52
C ALA A 76 8.91 3.83 -4.10
N PRO A 77 7.91 2.98 -4.25
CA PRO A 77 6.46 3.21 -4.43
C PRO A 77 5.59 2.84 -3.21
N PHE A 78 6.15 2.72 -2.00
CA PHE A 78 5.46 2.09 -0.86
C PHE A 78 4.44 2.99 -0.15
N GLY A 79 4.19 4.19 -0.65
CA GLY A 79 3.25 5.13 -0.07
C GLY A 79 3.76 5.80 1.22
N ARG A 80 2.86 6.48 1.91
CA ARG A 80 3.13 7.12 3.19
C ARG A 80 2.20 6.54 4.26
N PRO A 81 2.64 6.42 5.52
CA PRO A 81 3.99 6.77 6.03
C PRO A 81 5.12 5.91 5.46
N THR A 82 6.31 6.50 5.32
CA THR A 82 7.56 5.81 4.96
C THR A 82 8.06 4.91 6.09
N ALA A 83 9.06 4.06 5.83
CA ALA A 83 9.68 3.23 6.87
C ALA A 83 10.22 4.07 8.03
N ALA A 84 10.86 5.21 7.75
CA ALA A 84 11.37 6.11 8.78
C ALA A 84 10.24 6.72 9.63
N GLU A 85 9.15 7.18 8.99
CA GLU A 85 7.98 7.73 9.68
C GLU A 85 7.24 6.67 10.50
N LEU A 86 7.22 5.40 10.07
CA LEU A 86 6.68 4.28 10.87
C LEU A 86 7.53 3.98 12.10
N VAL A 87 8.84 4.00 11.96
CA VAL A 87 9.76 3.82 13.10
C VAL A 87 9.61 4.98 14.08
N GLU A 88 9.50 6.23 13.61
CA GLU A 88 9.22 7.41 14.44
C GLU A 88 7.92 7.25 15.23
N ALA A 89 6.83 6.84 14.56
CA ALA A 89 5.53 6.64 15.21
C ALA A 89 5.57 5.57 16.32
N VAL A 90 6.33 4.49 16.10
CA VAL A 90 6.52 3.46 17.12
C VAL A 90 7.35 3.98 18.29
N ARG A 91 8.40 4.75 18.02
CA ARG A 91 9.23 5.37 19.06
C ARG A 91 8.41 6.33 19.94
N GLU A 92 7.65 7.24 19.31
CA GLU A 92 6.75 8.15 20.03
C GLU A 92 5.73 7.38 20.90
N TYR A 93 5.18 6.29 20.39
CA TYR A 93 4.27 5.43 21.16
C TYR A 93 4.95 4.80 22.38
N LEU A 94 6.15 4.23 22.20
CA LEU A 94 6.89 3.60 23.29
C LEU A 94 7.30 4.61 24.36
N ASP A 95 7.73 5.82 23.97
CA ASP A 95 8.05 6.90 24.90
C ASP A 95 6.83 7.28 25.74
N ALA A 96 5.67 7.45 25.10
CA ALA A 96 4.42 7.75 25.79
C ALA A 96 3.92 6.61 26.71
N GLU A 97 4.21 5.34 26.40
CA GLU A 97 3.89 4.19 27.25
C GLU A 97 4.77 4.12 28.49
N LEU A 98 6.05 4.44 28.36
CA LEU A 98 6.97 4.53 29.50
C LEU A 98 6.53 5.60 30.51
N GLU A 99 5.99 6.72 30.03
CA GLU A 99 5.44 7.78 30.89
C GLU A 99 4.14 7.37 31.58
N ARG A 100 3.30 6.56 30.93
CA ARG A 100 1.95 6.19 31.45
C ARG A 100 1.92 4.99 32.39
N GLY A 101 2.89 4.10 32.33
CA GLY A 101 3.04 2.98 33.26
C GLY A 101 1.88 1.98 33.28
N VAL A 102 1.23 1.65 32.15
CA VAL A 102 -0.07 0.96 32.12
C VAL A 102 -0.07 -0.44 31.53
N ASP A 103 -0.90 -1.28 32.13
CA ASP A 103 -1.21 -2.68 31.83
C ASP A 103 -2.38 -2.83 30.82
N GLY A 104 -2.49 -2.06 29.78
CA GLY A 104 -3.63 -2.08 28.85
C GLY A 104 -3.27 -2.40 27.38
N ALA A 105 -2.03 -2.36 27.05
CA ALA A 105 -1.52 -2.13 25.69
C ALA A 105 -1.28 -3.39 24.82
N ARG A 106 -2.10 -4.45 24.90
CA ARG A 106 -1.91 -5.63 24.01
C ARG A 106 -2.18 -5.31 22.56
N PHE A 107 -3.19 -4.50 22.28
CA PHE A 107 -3.57 -4.13 20.92
C PHE A 107 -2.51 -3.21 20.31
N GLU A 108 -2.18 -2.13 21.00
CA GLU A 108 -1.22 -1.12 20.54
C GLU A 108 0.18 -1.71 20.37
N ARG A 109 0.62 -2.58 21.25
CA ARG A 109 1.90 -3.33 21.07
C ARG A 109 1.90 -4.20 19.82
N ARG A 110 0.74 -4.78 19.45
CA ARG A 110 0.59 -5.55 18.20
C ARG A 110 0.68 -4.64 16.99
N VAL A 111 0.03 -3.49 17.03
CA VAL A 111 0.09 -2.48 15.95
C VAL A 111 1.51 -1.95 15.80
N ALA A 112 2.18 -1.59 16.89
CA ALA A 112 3.57 -1.15 16.88
C ALA A 112 4.53 -2.19 16.27
N ARG A 113 4.40 -3.46 16.69
CA ARG A 113 5.17 -4.58 16.10
C ARG A 113 4.89 -4.76 14.61
N ASN A 114 3.64 -4.60 14.17
CA ASN A 114 3.29 -4.69 12.76
C ASN A 114 3.92 -3.54 11.96
N ALA A 115 3.90 -2.32 12.48
CA ALA A 115 4.54 -1.15 11.85
C ALA A 115 6.05 -1.35 11.70
N LEU A 116 6.75 -1.89 12.71
CA LEU A 116 8.16 -2.27 12.61
C LEU A 116 8.39 -3.34 11.54
N GLY A 117 7.54 -4.36 11.45
CA GLY A 117 7.63 -5.39 10.42
C GLY A 117 7.43 -4.84 9.00
N ILE A 118 6.57 -3.83 8.82
CA ILE A 118 6.43 -3.10 7.55
C ILE A 118 7.72 -2.35 7.22
N ALA A 119 8.26 -1.58 8.17
CA ALA A 119 9.49 -0.84 7.99
C ALA A 119 10.68 -1.75 7.65
N GLU A 120 10.81 -2.89 8.34
CA GLU A 120 11.85 -3.89 8.07
C GLU A 120 11.75 -4.43 6.63
N ARG A 121 10.55 -4.86 6.19
CA ARG A 121 10.36 -5.36 4.83
C ARG A 121 10.63 -4.28 3.78
N GLU A 122 10.25 -3.02 4.04
CA GLU A 122 10.56 -1.91 3.13
C GLU A 122 12.06 -1.67 3.01
N LEU A 123 12.80 -1.74 4.11
CA LEU A 123 14.26 -1.60 4.10
C LEU A 123 14.95 -2.72 3.31
N VAL A 124 14.41 -3.94 3.38
CA VAL A 124 15.01 -5.13 2.74
C VAL A 124 14.58 -5.26 1.27
N LEU A 125 13.31 -5.15 0.97
CA LEU A 125 12.73 -5.42 -0.34
C LEU A 125 12.54 -4.16 -1.18
N GLY A 126 12.38 -3.01 -0.51
CA GLY A 126 12.00 -1.73 -1.12
C GLY A 126 12.80 -1.35 -2.35
N PRO A 127 14.12 -1.38 -2.30
CA PRO A 127 14.94 -0.98 -3.44
C PRO A 127 14.67 -1.77 -4.72
N THR A 128 14.57 -3.09 -4.60
CA THR A 128 14.30 -3.97 -5.76
C THR A 128 12.89 -3.76 -6.30
N LEU A 129 11.91 -3.64 -5.40
CA LEU A 129 10.51 -3.41 -5.79
C LEU A 129 10.30 -2.02 -6.41
N ALA A 130 11.02 -1.00 -5.92
CA ALA A 130 11.01 0.34 -6.51
C ALA A 130 11.59 0.35 -7.93
N ALA A 131 12.70 -0.35 -8.15
CA ALA A 131 13.29 -0.49 -9.47
C ALA A 131 12.34 -1.21 -10.44
N ALA A 132 11.68 -2.28 -9.99
CA ALA A 132 10.69 -3.01 -10.77
C ALA A 132 9.47 -2.13 -11.12
N HIS A 133 8.98 -1.32 -10.17
CA HIS A 133 7.91 -0.36 -10.39
C HIS A 133 8.28 0.69 -11.43
N ALA A 134 9.47 1.30 -11.29
CA ALA A 134 9.97 2.28 -12.26
C ALA A 134 10.11 1.67 -13.68
N ALA A 135 10.57 0.43 -13.79
CA ALA A 135 10.66 -0.27 -15.07
C ALA A 135 9.28 -0.50 -15.69
N ARG A 136 8.25 -0.84 -14.89
CA ARG A 136 6.86 -0.98 -15.38
C ARG A 136 6.30 0.33 -15.91
N LEU A 137 6.51 1.44 -15.18
CA LEU A 137 6.09 2.77 -15.62
C LEU A 137 6.77 3.16 -16.94
N ALA A 138 8.08 2.94 -17.03
CA ALA A 138 8.83 3.21 -18.24
C ALA A 138 8.36 2.37 -19.44
N ALA A 139 8.03 1.08 -19.21
CA ALA A 139 7.48 0.21 -20.25
C ALA A 139 6.11 0.68 -20.76
N LEU A 140 5.32 1.35 -19.93
CA LEU A 140 4.06 2.00 -20.30
C LEU A 140 4.27 3.42 -20.88
N GLY A 141 5.50 3.91 -20.98
CA GLY A 141 5.83 5.24 -21.51
C GLY A 141 5.67 6.39 -20.49
N PHE A 142 5.57 6.09 -19.18
CA PHE A 142 5.38 7.10 -18.14
C PHE A 142 6.63 7.31 -17.30
N ALA A 143 6.93 8.57 -16.98
CA ALA A 143 8.06 8.96 -16.14
C ALA A 143 7.80 8.75 -14.63
N GLY A 144 6.54 8.53 -14.22
CA GLY A 144 6.15 8.35 -12.83
C GLY A 144 4.65 8.22 -12.64
N ASP A 145 4.24 7.87 -11.40
CA ASP A 145 2.84 7.62 -11.03
C ASP A 145 1.91 8.81 -11.33
N GLY A 146 2.37 10.04 -11.13
CA GLY A 146 1.58 11.24 -11.40
C GLY A 146 1.19 11.38 -12.86
N ALA A 147 2.09 11.04 -13.80
CA ALA A 147 1.82 11.07 -15.22
C ALA A 147 0.83 9.98 -15.63
N LEU A 148 1.04 8.74 -15.16
CA LEU A 148 0.11 7.62 -15.38
C LEU A 148 -1.29 7.94 -14.80
N ALA A 149 -1.36 8.42 -13.56
CA ALA A 149 -2.61 8.79 -12.92
C ALA A 149 -3.34 9.94 -13.65
N SER A 150 -2.62 10.87 -14.27
CA SER A 150 -3.21 11.91 -15.09
C SER A 150 -3.80 11.36 -16.39
N ALA A 151 -3.08 10.45 -17.06
CA ALA A 151 -3.55 9.78 -18.27
C ALA A 151 -4.81 8.93 -18.00
N LEU A 152 -4.82 8.19 -16.90
CA LEU A 152 -6.00 7.42 -16.46
C LEU A 152 -7.21 8.33 -16.21
N ARG A 153 -7.02 9.43 -15.47
CA ARG A 153 -8.12 10.37 -15.19
C ARG A 153 -8.67 11.08 -16.42
N SER A 154 -7.87 11.28 -17.45
CA SER A 154 -8.31 11.91 -18.70
C SER A 154 -8.98 10.93 -19.66
N GLY A 155 -9.00 9.62 -19.36
CA GLY A 155 -9.49 8.59 -20.27
C GLY A 155 -8.54 8.23 -21.41
N ALA A 156 -7.31 8.78 -21.41
CA ALA A 156 -6.35 8.56 -22.50
C ALA A 156 -5.89 7.09 -22.62
N LEU A 157 -6.16 6.27 -21.61
CA LEU A 157 -5.78 4.85 -21.53
C LEU A 157 -6.99 3.89 -21.53
N ASP A 158 -8.19 4.38 -21.82
CA ASP A 158 -9.41 3.55 -21.76
C ASP A 158 -9.34 2.38 -22.74
N ASP A 159 -8.79 2.60 -23.94
CA ASP A 159 -8.59 1.57 -24.96
C ASP A 159 -7.33 0.70 -24.71
N GLU A 160 -6.45 1.08 -23.78
CA GLU A 160 -5.20 0.39 -23.44
C GLU A 160 -5.28 -0.35 -22.09
N TRP A 161 -6.47 -0.50 -21.53
CA TRP A 161 -6.66 -1.08 -20.19
C TRP A 161 -6.02 -2.46 -20.03
N ASP A 162 -6.07 -3.31 -21.05
CA ASP A 162 -5.49 -4.66 -21.02
C ASP A 162 -3.96 -4.65 -20.86
N SER A 163 -3.30 -3.57 -21.27
CA SER A 163 -1.86 -3.36 -21.10
C SER A 163 -1.51 -2.73 -19.75
N VAL A 164 -2.36 -1.84 -19.26
CA VAL A 164 -2.14 -1.06 -18.03
C VAL A 164 -2.50 -1.86 -16.78
N ALA A 165 -3.63 -2.57 -16.78
CA ALA A 165 -4.14 -3.29 -15.61
C ALA A 165 -3.14 -4.28 -15.00
N PRO A 166 -2.41 -5.12 -15.78
CA PRO A 166 -1.40 -6.02 -15.23
C PRO A 166 -0.25 -5.30 -14.54
N ALA A 167 0.18 -4.14 -15.04
CA ALA A 167 1.25 -3.35 -14.45
C ALA A 167 0.82 -2.71 -13.13
N LEU A 168 -0.42 -2.21 -13.04
CA LEU A 168 -0.99 -1.69 -11.80
C LEU A 168 -1.12 -2.79 -10.75
N ALA A 169 -1.66 -3.95 -11.15
CA ALA A 169 -1.82 -5.08 -10.25
C ALA A 169 -0.48 -5.63 -9.74
N ALA A 170 0.57 -5.66 -10.59
CA ALA A 170 1.92 -6.03 -10.19
C ALA A 170 2.50 -5.03 -9.18
N SER A 171 2.24 -3.73 -9.35
CA SER A 171 2.67 -2.69 -8.42
C SER A 171 1.94 -2.78 -7.08
N ALA A 172 0.62 -3.00 -7.07
CA ALA A 172 -0.16 -3.23 -5.85
C ALA A 172 0.31 -4.49 -5.10
N ARG A 173 0.62 -5.58 -5.83
CA ARG A 173 1.22 -6.77 -5.23
C ARG A 173 2.56 -6.49 -4.56
N ASP A 174 3.45 -5.77 -5.22
CA ASP A 174 4.76 -5.44 -4.68
C ASP A 174 4.65 -4.59 -3.40
N GLN A 175 3.72 -3.66 -3.35
CA GLN A 175 3.40 -2.89 -2.14
C GLN A 175 2.88 -3.81 -1.02
N LEU A 176 2.03 -4.80 -1.34
CA LEU A 176 1.52 -5.77 -0.36
C LEU A 176 2.60 -6.68 0.20
N LEU A 177 3.63 -7.05 -0.59
CA LEU A 177 4.78 -7.80 -0.07
C LEU A 177 5.49 -7.07 1.06
N VAL A 178 5.46 -5.74 1.05
CA VAL A 178 6.00 -4.88 2.10
C VAL A 178 4.97 -4.67 3.21
N ALA A 179 3.77 -4.20 2.89
CA ALA A 179 2.79 -3.73 3.87
C ALA A 179 2.05 -4.88 4.57
N ASN A 180 1.55 -5.86 3.82
CA ASN A 180 0.76 -6.98 4.34
C ASN A 180 0.86 -8.24 3.44
N PRO A 181 1.97 -8.99 3.47
CA PRO A 181 2.12 -10.19 2.63
C PRO A 181 1.01 -11.25 2.86
N ALA A 182 0.42 -11.27 4.06
CA ALA A 182 -0.64 -12.23 4.40
C ALA A 182 -1.95 -11.95 3.64
N TYR A 183 -2.13 -10.74 3.11
CA TYR A 183 -3.28 -10.37 2.31
C TYR A 183 -3.28 -11.01 0.93
N LEU A 184 -2.11 -11.30 0.40
CA LEU A 184 -1.96 -11.97 -0.89
C LEU A 184 -2.35 -13.45 -0.80
N PRO A 185 -3.03 -14.01 -1.83
CA PRO A 185 -3.19 -15.45 -1.98
C PRO A 185 -1.84 -16.17 -1.94
N ALA A 186 -1.79 -17.39 -1.41
CA ALA A 186 -0.53 -18.14 -1.24
C ALA A 186 0.25 -18.31 -2.57
N ALA A 187 -0.46 -18.43 -3.69
CA ALA A 187 0.15 -18.58 -5.02
C ALA A 187 0.77 -17.29 -5.59
N THR A 188 0.54 -16.14 -4.94
CA THR A 188 1.00 -14.81 -5.41
C THR A 188 1.98 -14.12 -4.46
N ARG A 189 2.39 -14.80 -3.37
CA ARG A 189 3.36 -14.33 -2.37
C ARG A 189 4.79 -14.42 -2.87
#